data_9fe76708caa08d88dd80c4f48e3ed903
#
_entry.id   9fe76708caa08d88dd80c4f48e3ed903
#
_cell.length_a   1.000
_cell.length_b   1.000
_cell.length_c   1.000
_cell.angle_alpha   90.00
_cell.angle_beta   90.00
_cell.angle_gamma   90.00
#
_symmetry.space_group_name_H-M   'P 1'
#
loop_
_entity.id
_entity.type
_entity.pdbx_description
1 polymer ?
#
loop_
_entity_poly.entity_id
_entity_poly.type
_entity_poly.pdbx_seq_one_letter_code
_entity_poly.pdbx_strand_id
1 'polypeptide(L)'
;LSSAASDVYKRQHLWLRPGEDIVAKAGGLHKFMNYDGPILTDCGGFQVFSLAKPKDISEEGVVFKSHINGERLFLTPEKSIEIQNKLDSDIAMSFDECPPYPATYEYMKNSVERTLRWAKRGKDVFDNPNQSLFGIVQGGEFEDLREWSCKETVKLDFDGYSIGGTSVGEDKPTMYKMIEYGIKYLPEDKPRYLMGVGEPTDLFEGVERGVDMFDCVLPTRLARHGHAFTKYGKINLKNAKYKEDFTPVDSDCDCKCCKNYTKAYIRHLLVANETLGQRLLS
;
A
#
# COMPACT_ATOMS: atom_id res chain seq x y z
N LEU A 1 1.48 -4.20 -17.82
CA LEU A 1 0.97 -3.79 -16.51
C LEU A 1 0.78 -2.27 -16.53
N SER A 2 -0.46 -1.83 -16.62
CA SER A 2 -0.80 -0.43 -16.53
C SER A 2 -0.48 0.07 -15.13
N SER A 3 0.39 1.06 -14.99
CA SER A 3 0.62 1.80 -13.74
C SER A 3 -0.60 2.60 -13.30
N ALA A 4 -1.71 2.49 -14.03
CA ALA A 4 -2.98 3.14 -13.78
C ALA A 4 -3.98 2.26 -13.05
N ALA A 5 -3.56 1.08 -12.59
CA ALA A 5 -4.55 0.11 -12.14
C ALA A 5 -5.20 0.46 -10.81
N SER A 6 -4.56 1.13 -9.90
CA SER A 6 -5.21 1.71 -8.71
C SER A 6 -4.28 2.69 -8.03
N ASP A 7 -4.78 3.86 -7.70
CA ASP A 7 -4.08 4.73 -6.78
C ASP A 7 -4.37 4.30 -5.35
N VAL A 8 -3.34 3.79 -4.67
CA VAL A 8 -3.42 3.51 -3.23
C VAL A 8 -3.24 4.81 -2.48
N TYR A 9 -4.36 5.34 -1.99
CA TYR A 9 -4.35 6.59 -1.24
C TYR A 9 -4.15 6.35 0.24
N LYS A 10 -3.19 7.06 0.80
CA LYS A 10 -2.97 7.08 2.23
C LYS A 10 -4.09 7.87 2.90
N ARG A 11 -5.13 7.17 3.35
CA ARG A 11 -6.31 7.73 4.03
C ARG A 11 -5.95 8.74 5.12
N GLN A 12 -4.90 8.52 5.91
CA GLN A 12 -4.48 9.44 6.95
C GLN A 12 -4.16 10.84 6.39
N HIS A 13 -3.53 10.94 5.22
CA HIS A 13 -3.26 12.23 4.60
C HIS A 13 -4.55 12.94 4.18
N LEU A 14 -5.50 12.20 3.58
CA LEU A 14 -6.80 12.76 3.17
C LEU A 14 -7.64 13.18 4.38
N TRP A 15 -7.61 12.42 5.48
CA TRP A 15 -8.26 12.79 6.73
C TRP A 15 -7.70 14.08 7.34
N LEU A 16 -6.38 14.23 7.34
CA LEU A 16 -5.73 15.42 7.89
C LEU A 16 -5.84 16.63 6.95
N ARG A 17 -5.85 16.41 5.64
CA ARG A 17 -5.95 17.46 4.63
C ARG A 17 -6.36 16.86 3.27
N PRO A 18 -7.47 17.28 2.66
CA PRO A 18 -8.34 18.41 3.05
C PRO A 18 -9.35 18.07 4.15
N GLY A 19 -9.50 16.82 4.54
CA GLY A 19 -10.52 16.27 5.41
C GLY A 19 -11.55 15.45 4.64
N GLU A 20 -12.02 14.36 5.25
CA GLU A 20 -12.98 13.42 4.63
C GLU A 20 -14.31 14.09 4.28
N ASP A 21 -14.75 15.07 5.05
CA ASP A 21 -16.01 15.78 4.80
C ASP A 21 -15.96 16.64 3.54
N ILE A 22 -14.79 17.19 3.19
CA ILE A 22 -14.62 17.96 1.95
C ILE A 22 -14.68 17.02 0.75
N VAL A 23 -14.04 15.85 0.83
CA VAL A 23 -14.07 14.83 -0.22
C VAL A 23 -15.50 14.31 -0.40
N ALA A 24 -16.20 14.01 0.69
CA ALA A 24 -17.61 13.59 0.65
C ALA A 24 -18.52 14.63 -0.03
N LYS A 25 -18.36 15.93 0.30
CA LYS A 25 -19.11 17.04 -0.35
C LYS A 25 -18.82 17.15 -1.85
N ALA A 26 -17.63 16.76 -2.28
CA ALA A 26 -17.28 16.70 -3.71
C ALA A 26 -17.91 15.48 -4.43
N GLY A 27 -18.49 14.54 -3.69
CA GLY A 27 -19.09 13.31 -4.21
C GLY A 27 -18.13 12.14 -4.29
N GLY A 28 -17.21 12.03 -3.30
CA GLY A 28 -16.22 10.96 -3.19
C GLY A 28 -14.93 11.22 -3.94
N LEU A 29 -13.97 10.31 -3.78
CA LEU A 29 -12.62 10.45 -4.36
C LEU A 29 -12.62 10.50 -5.88
N HIS A 30 -13.42 9.69 -6.54
CA HIS A 30 -13.50 9.66 -8.02
C HIS A 30 -13.83 11.05 -8.58
N LYS A 31 -14.86 11.71 -8.06
CA LYS A 31 -15.23 13.05 -8.48
C LYS A 31 -14.25 14.11 -8.03
N PHE A 32 -13.75 14.00 -6.80
CA PHE A 32 -12.79 14.94 -6.25
C PHE A 32 -11.49 14.99 -7.06
N MET A 33 -11.02 13.83 -7.57
CA MET A 33 -9.79 13.71 -8.35
C MET A 33 -10.01 13.74 -9.88
N ASN A 34 -11.26 13.67 -10.34
CA ASN A 34 -11.61 13.43 -11.74
C ASN A 34 -10.91 12.18 -12.31
N TYR A 35 -11.04 11.06 -11.58
CA TYR A 35 -10.38 9.79 -11.90
C TYR A 35 -11.39 8.65 -11.92
N ASP A 36 -11.50 7.96 -13.07
CA ASP A 36 -12.49 6.89 -13.30
C ASP A 36 -11.92 5.47 -13.09
N GLY A 37 -10.63 5.36 -12.79
CA GLY A 37 -10.00 4.06 -12.50
C GLY A 37 -10.24 3.61 -11.06
N PRO A 38 -9.96 2.33 -10.74
CA PRO A 38 -10.17 1.81 -9.40
C PRO A 38 -9.29 2.49 -8.35
N ILE A 39 -9.86 2.76 -7.18
CA ILE A 39 -9.21 3.41 -6.05
C ILE A 39 -9.25 2.49 -4.85
N LEU A 40 -8.10 2.25 -4.22
CA LEU A 40 -7.99 1.61 -2.92
C LEU A 40 -7.55 2.66 -1.88
N THR A 41 -8.25 2.72 -0.75
CA THR A 41 -7.82 3.49 0.41
C THR A 41 -7.22 2.58 1.46
N ASP A 42 -5.95 2.85 1.82
CA ASP A 42 -5.26 2.15 2.90
C ASP A 42 -5.86 2.51 4.27
N CYS A 43 -5.88 1.56 5.20
CA CYS A 43 -6.37 1.78 6.57
C CYS A 43 -5.54 2.79 7.38
N GLY A 44 -4.33 3.12 6.91
CA GLY A 44 -3.40 4.02 7.58
C GLY A 44 -2.64 3.37 8.75
N GLY A 45 -2.75 2.07 8.94
CA GLY A 45 -2.07 1.31 9.98
C GLY A 45 -0.57 1.58 9.98
N PHE A 46 0.12 1.24 8.92
CA PHE A 46 1.57 1.40 8.80
C PHE A 46 2.05 2.85 9.08
N GLN A 47 1.33 3.86 8.56
CA GLN A 47 1.72 5.26 8.77
C GLN A 47 1.51 5.70 10.22
N VAL A 48 0.43 5.26 10.85
CA VAL A 48 0.15 5.55 12.26
C VAL A 48 1.18 4.86 13.14
N PHE A 49 1.49 3.58 12.90
CA PHE A 49 2.47 2.84 13.68
C PHE A 49 3.90 3.34 13.48
N SER A 50 4.25 3.87 12.31
CA SER A 50 5.55 4.51 12.10
C SER A 50 5.73 5.81 12.89
N LEU A 51 4.63 6.45 13.32
CA LEU A 51 4.60 7.70 14.09
C LEU A 51 4.25 7.47 15.56
N ALA A 52 3.57 6.38 15.90
CA ALA A 52 3.17 6.02 17.26
C ALA A 52 4.28 5.22 17.96
N LYS A 53 4.29 5.31 19.28
CA LYS A 53 5.10 4.42 20.13
C LYS A 53 4.24 3.25 20.61
N PRO A 54 4.80 2.10 20.98
CA PRO A 54 4.00 0.97 21.50
C PRO A 54 3.03 1.34 22.63
N LYS A 55 3.41 2.31 23.49
CA LYS A 55 2.56 2.83 24.56
C LYS A 55 1.35 3.66 24.11
N ASP A 56 1.34 4.07 22.86
CA ASP A 56 0.27 4.88 22.26
C ASP A 56 -0.80 3.99 21.58
N ILE A 57 -0.60 2.65 21.64
CA ILE A 57 -1.50 1.62 21.11
C ILE A 57 -2.29 1.04 22.27
N SER A 58 -3.60 1.01 22.15
CA SER A 58 -4.53 0.40 23.11
C SER A 58 -5.52 -0.53 22.43
N GLU A 59 -6.38 -1.19 23.18
CA GLU A 59 -7.46 -2.00 22.60
C GLU A 59 -8.48 -1.13 21.84
N GLU A 60 -8.68 0.09 22.28
CA GLU A 60 -9.64 1.04 21.69
C GLU A 60 -9.14 1.62 20.37
N GLY A 61 -7.82 1.79 20.21
CA GLY A 61 -7.24 2.40 19.03
C GLY A 61 -5.83 2.93 19.26
N VAL A 62 -5.40 3.86 18.44
CA VAL A 62 -4.03 4.40 18.42
C VAL A 62 -4.01 5.92 18.53
N VAL A 63 -3.19 6.43 19.45
CA VAL A 63 -2.88 7.85 19.56
C VAL A 63 -1.64 8.17 18.74
N PHE A 64 -1.74 9.18 17.87
CA PHE A 64 -0.58 9.65 17.10
C PHE A 64 -0.58 11.17 16.98
N LYS A 65 0.52 11.74 16.53
CA LYS A 65 0.64 13.18 16.28
C LYS A 65 0.47 13.48 14.80
N SER A 66 -0.40 14.46 14.49
CA SER A 66 -0.51 15.02 13.16
C SER A 66 0.85 15.58 12.72
N HIS A 67 1.31 15.18 11.54
CA HIS A 67 2.53 15.73 10.95
C HIS A 67 2.35 17.17 10.42
N ILE A 68 1.10 17.67 10.36
CA ILE A 68 0.78 19.01 9.87
C ILE A 68 0.95 20.06 10.96
N ASN A 69 0.38 19.79 12.14
CA ASN A 69 0.30 20.78 13.23
C ASN A 69 0.73 20.23 14.61
N GLY A 70 1.15 18.95 14.68
CA GLY A 70 1.58 18.31 15.92
C GLY A 70 0.44 17.95 16.89
N GLU A 71 -0.82 18.16 16.52
CA GLU A 71 -1.99 17.82 17.33
C GLU A 71 -2.04 16.32 17.61
N ARG A 72 -2.44 15.95 18.82
CA ARG A 72 -2.67 14.55 19.19
C ARG A 72 -4.04 14.11 18.70
N LEU A 73 -4.06 13.08 17.89
CA LEU A 73 -5.25 12.49 17.31
C LEU A 73 -5.42 11.06 17.79
N PHE A 74 -6.66 10.63 17.94
CA PHE A 74 -7.01 9.27 18.29
C PHE A 74 -7.78 8.61 17.16
N LEU A 75 -7.27 7.48 16.70
CA LEU A 75 -7.85 6.71 15.61
C LEU A 75 -8.29 5.34 16.12
N THR A 76 -9.58 5.07 15.97
CA THR A 76 -10.19 3.78 16.28
C THR A 76 -10.49 3.00 14.99
N PRO A 77 -10.73 1.68 15.06
CA PRO A 77 -11.18 0.89 13.91
C PRO A 77 -12.43 1.47 13.26
N GLU A 78 -13.41 1.87 14.07
CA GLU A 78 -14.67 2.46 13.59
C GLU A 78 -14.40 3.76 12.84
N LYS A 79 -13.62 4.66 13.44
CA LYS A 79 -13.27 5.96 12.80
C LYS A 79 -12.50 5.75 11.51
N SER A 80 -11.64 4.71 11.43
CA SER A 80 -10.94 4.34 10.21
C SER A 80 -11.91 4.00 9.07
N ILE A 81 -12.94 3.23 9.35
CA ILE A 81 -13.94 2.83 8.37
C ILE A 81 -14.89 4.00 8.03
N GLU A 82 -15.36 4.77 9.01
CA GLU A 82 -16.18 5.96 8.77
C GLU A 82 -15.53 6.95 7.79
N ILE A 83 -14.20 7.14 7.93
CA ILE A 83 -13.45 7.99 7.00
C ILE A 83 -13.47 7.38 5.61
N GLN A 84 -13.22 6.07 5.47
CA GLN A 84 -13.18 5.38 4.18
C GLN A 84 -14.55 5.35 3.51
N ASN A 85 -15.65 5.15 4.27
CA ASN A 85 -17.02 5.28 3.77
C ASN A 85 -17.27 6.66 3.15
N LYS A 86 -16.80 7.74 3.78
CA LYS A 86 -16.91 9.11 3.27
C LYS A 86 -16.01 9.40 2.07
N LEU A 87 -14.86 8.76 1.99
CA LEU A 87 -13.94 8.89 0.86
C LEU A 87 -14.49 8.20 -0.39
N ASP A 88 -15.33 7.17 -0.24
CA ASP A 88 -16.01 6.45 -1.31
C ASP A 88 -15.03 5.93 -2.39
N SER A 89 -14.01 5.18 -1.93
CA SER A 89 -13.11 4.42 -2.79
C SER A 89 -13.74 3.08 -3.16
N ASP A 90 -13.27 2.40 -4.20
CA ASP A 90 -13.78 1.06 -4.58
C ASP A 90 -13.41 0.00 -3.53
N ILE A 91 -12.22 0.12 -2.92
CA ILE A 91 -11.73 -0.81 -1.90
C ILE A 91 -11.32 -0.04 -0.65
N ALA A 92 -11.87 -0.45 0.49
CA ALA A 92 -11.48 -0.03 1.84
C ALA A 92 -10.72 -1.16 2.54
N MET A 93 -9.81 -0.79 3.45
CA MET A 93 -9.01 -1.73 4.22
C MET A 93 -9.43 -1.74 5.69
N SER A 94 -9.53 -2.92 6.30
CA SER A 94 -9.71 -3.04 7.75
C SER A 94 -8.54 -2.42 8.50
N PHE A 95 -8.80 -1.87 9.70
CA PHE A 95 -7.73 -1.30 10.51
C PHE A 95 -6.95 -2.41 11.20
N ASP A 96 -5.61 -2.41 11.04
CA ASP A 96 -4.71 -3.40 11.59
C ASP A 96 -3.59 -2.77 12.42
N GLU A 97 -2.94 -3.54 13.25
CA GLU A 97 -1.65 -3.22 13.82
C GLU A 97 -0.55 -3.87 12.99
N CYS A 98 0.36 -3.05 12.44
CA CYS A 98 1.55 -3.51 11.73
C CYS A 98 2.75 -3.54 12.69
N PRO A 99 3.11 -4.70 13.28
CA PRO A 99 4.25 -4.81 14.18
C PRO A 99 5.58 -4.47 13.51
N PRO A 100 6.57 -3.96 14.26
CA PRO A 100 7.92 -3.79 13.73
C PRO A 100 8.58 -5.15 13.45
N TYR A 101 9.58 -5.16 12.58
CA TYR A 101 10.43 -6.33 12.36
C TYR A 101 11.87 -6.04 12.85
N PRO A 102 12.50 -6.96 13.60
CA PRO A 102 11.91 -8.16 14.19
C PRO A 102 10.99 -7.85 15.38
N ALA A 103 10.04 -8.73 15.66
CA ALA A 103 9.21 -8.67 16.85
C ALA A 103 9.29 -9.98 17.65
N THR A 104 9.07 -9.92 18.97
CA THR A 104 8.96 -11.14 19.77
C THR A 104 7.66 -11.88 19.46
N TYR A 105 7.65 -13.21 19.63
CA TYR A 105 6.45 -14.02 19.43
C TYR A 105 5.26 -13.51 20.27
N GLU A 106 5.49 -13.21 21.55
CA GLU A 106 4.43 -12.72 22.44
C GLU A 106 3.83 -11.38 22.00
N TYR A 107 4.69 -10.44 21.55
CA TYR A 107 4.21 -9.17 21.00
C TYR A 107 3.38 -9.40 19.73
N MET A 108 3.90 -10.24 18.82
CA MET A 108 3.22 -10.56 17.57
C MET A 108 1.87 -11.22 17.81
N LYS A 109 1.78 -12.17 18.75
CA LYS A 109 0.53 -12.82 19.13
C LYS A 109 -0.52 -11.82 19.62
N ASN A 110 -0.14 -10.96 20.57
CA ASN A 110 -1.05 -9.93 21.10
C ASN A 110 -1.51 -8.95 20.00
N SER A 111 -0.63 -8.59 19.08
CA SER A 111 -0.92 -7.70 17.95
C SER A 111 -1.90 -8.34 16.94
N VAL A 112 -1.68 -9.61 16.60
CA VAL A 112 -2.55 -10.36 15.67
C VAL A 112 -3.96 -10.52 16.26
N GLU A 113 -4.07 -10.85 17.54
CA GLU A 113 -5.35 -10.96 18.23
C GLU A 113 -6.09 -9.60 18.28
N ARG A 114 -5.37 -8.50 18.54
CA ARG A 114 -5.93 -7.14 18.51
C ARG A 114 -6.39 -6.77 17.09
N THR A 115 -5.58 -7.04 16.08
CA THR A 115 -5.92 -6.81 14.67
C THR A 115 -7.23 -7.50 14.30
N LEU A 116 -7.45 -8.74 14.73
CA LEU A 116 -8.70 -9.46 14.49
C LEU A 116 -9.90 -8.77 15.16
N ARG A 117 -9.76 -8.36 16.43
CA ARG A 117 -10.84 -7.64 17.13
C ARG A 117 -11.15 -6.30 16.46
N TRP A 118 -10.12 -5.58 16.02
CA TRP A 118 -10.27 -4.33 15.27
C TRP A 118 -10.93 -4.54 13.91
N ALA A 119 -10.55 -5.59 13.18
CA ALA A 119 -11.15 -5.95 11.91
C ALA A 119 -12.67 -6.20 12.06
N LYS A 120 -13.07 -6.93 13.11
CA LYS A 120 -14.49 -7.16 13.43
C LYS A 120 -15.21 -5.85 13.74
N ARG A 121 -14.69 -5.01 14.63
CA ARG A 121 -15.27 -3.70 14.99
C ARG A 121 -15.43 -2.78 13.77
N GLY A 122 -14.42 -2.74 12.90
CA GLY A 122 -14.48 -1.98 11.66
C GLY A 122 -15.55 -2.51 10.71
N LYS A 123 -15.65 -3.82 10.57
CA LYS A 123 -16.68 -4.44 9.72
C LYS A 123 -18.10 -4.17 10.24
N ASP A 124 -18.30 -4.16 11.55
CA ASP A 124 -19.62 -3.90 12.17
C ASP A 124 -20.18 -2.48 11.84
N VAL A 125 -19.31 -1.51 11.47
CA VAL A 125 -19.71 -0.14 11.09
C VAL A 125 -19.53 0.17 9.60
N PHE A 126 -19.09 -0.81 8.81
CA PHE A 126 -18.98 -0.65 7.37
C PHE A 126 -20.38 -0.71 6.72
N ASP A 127 -20.76 0.36 6.02
CA ASP A 127 -22.13 0.54 5.50
C ASP A 127 -22.19 1.04 4.04
N ASN A 128 -21.05 1.18 3.36
CA ASN A 128 -21.03 1.64 1.96
C ASN A 128 -21.23 0.46 0.99
N PRO A 129 -22.42 0.35 0.33
CA PRO A 129 -22.74 -0.77 -0.56
C PRO A 129 -21.96 -0.74 -1.89
N ASN A 130 -21.31 0.36 -2.23
CA ASN A 130 -20.52 0.51 -3.46
C ASN A 130 -19.03 0.23 -3.25
N GLN A 131 -18.64 -0.10 -2.03
CA GLN A 131 -17.25 -0.28 -1.63
C GLN A 131 -17.02 -1.72 -1.15
N SER A 132 -15.93 -2.34 -1.54
CA SER A 132 -15.49 -3.62 -1.02
C SER A 132 -14.61 -3.41 0.21
N LEU A 133 -14.80 -4.21 1.27
CA LEU A 133 -13.97 -4.17 2.46
C LEU A 133 -13.01 -5.36 2.49
N PHE A 134 -11.72 -5.09 2.55
CA PHE A 134 -10.68 -6.11 2.64
C PHE A 134 -10.19 -6.28 4.08
N GLY A 135 -10.10 -7.53 4.54
CA GLY A 135 -9.48 -7.90 5.81
C GLY A 135 -7.96 -7.96 5.68
N ILE A 136 -7.21 -7.58 6.73
CA ILE A 136 -5.76 -7.67 6.76
C ILE A 136 -5.34 -8.79 7.71
N VAL A 137 -4.50 -9.71 7.23
CA VAL A 137 -3.90 -10.77 8.02
C VAL A 137 -2.46 -10.43 8.38
N GLN A 138 -2.09 -10.68 9.64
CA GLN A 138 -0.78 -10.42 10.21
C GLN A 138 -0.16 -11.71 10.75
N GLY A 139 1.01 -11.69 11.38
CA GLY A 139 1.63 -12.86 12.03
C GLY A 139 3.15 -12.88 11.94
N GLY A 140 3.76 -11.89 11.24
CA GLY A 140 5.21 -11.81 11.07
C GLY A 140 5.78 -13.08 10.43
N GLU A 141 6.91 -13.55 10.93
CA GLU A 141 7.60 -14.76 10.50
C GLU A 141 7.11 -16.05 11.18
N PHE A 142 6.08 -15.95 12.05
CA PHE A 142 5.56 -17.08 12.81
C PHE A 142 4.43 -17.78 12.04
N GLU A 143 4.69 -19.02 11.59
CA GLU A 143 3.76 -19.78 10.76
C GLU A 143 2.40 -20.00 11.45
N ASP A 144 2.42 -20.41 12.71
CA ASP A 144 1.20 -20.67 13.50
C ASP A 144 0.34 -19.41 13.69
N LEU A 145 0.96 -18.25 13.89
CA LEU A 145 0.25 -16.99 14.01
C LEU A 145 -0.35 -16.53 12.66
N ARG A 146 0.38 -16.74 11.55
CA ARG A 146 -0.15 -16.47 10.20
C ARG A 146 -1.33 -17.36 9.87
N GLU A 147 -1.21 -18.67 10.15
CA GLU A 147 -2.28 -19.62 9.96
C GLU A 147 -3.52 -19.21 10.78
N TRP A 148 -3.34 -18.95 12.07
CA TRP A 148 -4.41 -18.52 12.96
C TRP A 148 -5.08 -17.24 12.48
N SER A 149 -4.28 -16.21 12.15
CA SER A 149 -4.76 -14.93 11.63
C SER A 149 -5.62 -15.11 10.38
N CYS A 150 -5.14 -15.89 9.40
CA CYS A 150 -5.89 -16.15 8.18
C CYS A 150 -7.22 -16.85 8.46
N LYS A 151 -7.19 -17.94 9.23
CA LYS A 151 -8.39 -18.72 9.54
C LYS A 151 -9.44 -17.91 10.30
N GLU A 152 -9.03 -17.08 11.25
CA GLU A 152 -9.97 -16.28 12.02
C GLU A 152 -10.51 -15.08 11.22
N THR A 153 -9.65 -14.44 10.40
CA THR A 153 -10.09 -13.33 9.55
C THR A 153 -11.06 -13.80 8.45
N VAL A 154 -10.83 -14.99 7.89
CA VAL A 154 -11.74 -15.57 6.87
C VAL A 154 -13.14 -15.81 7.45
N LYS A 155 -13.28 -16.17 8.73
CA LYS A 155 -14.60 -16.32 9.38
C LYS A 155 -15.40 -15.01 9.46
N LEU A 156 -14.73 -13.86 9.35
CA LEU A 156 -15.40 -12.57 9.30
C LEU A 156 -15.97 -12.26 7.90
N ASP A 157 -15.67 -13.05 6.88
CA ASP A 157 -16.21 -12.97 5.52
C ASP A 157 -16.06 -11.59 4.86
N PHE A 158 -14.83 -11.18 4.63
CA PHE A 158 -14.48 -9.98 3.87
C PHE A 158 -14.61 -10.21 2.36
N ASP A 159 -14.70 -9.12 1.57
CA ASP A 159 -14.76 -9.17 0.10
C ASP A 159 -13.41 -9.56 -0.53
N GLY A 160 -12.31 -9.33 0.19
CA GLY A 160 -10.96 -9.72 -0.19
C GLY A 160 -10.06 -9.78 1.05
N TYR A 161 -8.83 -10.25 0.88
CA TYR A 161 -7.89 -10.44 1.97
C TYR A 161 -6.50 -9.91 1.61
N SER A 162 -5.89 -9.21 2.56
CA SER A 162 -4.56 -8.62 2.38
C SER A 162 -3.54 -9.26 3.30
N ILE A 163 -2.38 -9.57 2.76
CA ILE A 163 -1.23 -10.06 3.50
C ILE A 163 -0.41 -8.85 3.94
N GLY A 164 -0.54 -8.50 5.23
CA GLY A 164 0.19 -7.42 5.87
C GLY A 164 1.46 -7.89 6.59
N GLY A 165 2.24 -6.93 7.10
CA GLY A 165 3.45 -7.17 7.88
C GLY A 165 4.57 -7.84 7.08
N THR A 166 4.62 -7.60 5.76
CA THR A 166 5.71 -7.97 4.86
C THR A 166 6.39 -6.70 4.34
N SER A 167 7.63 -6.82 3.87
CA SER A 167 8.45 -5.68 3.40
C SER A 167 8.69 -4.61 4.47
N VAL A 168 8.83 -5.05 5.72
CA VAL A 168 9.08 -4.21 6.91
C VAL A 168 10.52 -4.31 7.42
N GLY A 169 11.41 -5.00 6.70
CA GLY A 169 12.84 -5.11 7.02
C GLY A 169 13.40 -6.53 6.97
N GLU A 170 12.57 -7.53 6.75
CA GLU A 170 12.98 -8.92 6.55
C GLU A 170 13.68 -9.12 5.19
N ASP A 171 14.43 -10.21 5.06
CA ASP A 171 15.01 -10.64 3.79
C ASP A 171 13.96 -11.29 2.86
N LYS A 172 14.27 -11.39 1.58
CA LYS A 172 13.35 -11.93 0.57
C LYS A 172 12.90 -13.37 0.84
N PRO A 173 13.81 -14.31 1.20
CA PRO A 173 13.40 -15.67 1.54
C PRO A 173 12.40 -15.72 2.71
N THR A 174 12.60 -14.90 3.72
CA THR A 174 11.67 -14.80 4.87
C THR A 174 10.34 -14.23 4.42
N MET A 175 10.32 -13.17 3.61
CA MET A 175 9.09 -12.60 3.06
C MET A 175 8.29 -13.64 2.27
N TYR A 176 8.92 -14.42 1.41
CA TYR A 176 8.23 -15.45 0.62
C TYR A 176 7.62 -16.55 1.49
N LYS A 177 8.34 -16.97 2.54
CA LYS A 177 7.78 -17.91 3.55
C LYS A 177 6.57 -17.33 4.27
N MET A 178 6.64 -16.05 4.65
CA MET A 178 5.52 -15.37 5.32
C MET A 178 4.26 -15.36 4.43
N ILE A 179 4.41 -15.22 3.11
CA ILE A 179 3.31 -15.35 2.15
C ILE A 179 2.79 -16.79 2.13
N GLU A 180 3.68 -17.80 1.97
CA GLU A 180 3.32 -19.22 1.92
C GLU A 180 2.59 -19.70 3.18
N TYR A 181 2.98 -19.21 4.36
CA TYR A 181 2.35 -19.55 5.63
C TYR A 181 0.88 -19.13 5.71
N GLY A 182 0.52 -18.01 5.08
CA GLY A 182 -0.84 -17.46 5.16
C GLY A 182 -1.72 -17.81 3.95
N ILE A 183 -1.19 -17.65 2.73
CA ILE A 183 -2.00 -17.61 1.51
C ILE A 183 -2.83 -18.89 1.27
N LYS A 184 -2.33 -20.05 1.68
CA LYS A 184 -2.99 -21.35 1.57
C LYS A 184 -4.30 -21.46 2.38
N TYR A 185 -4.53 -20.52 3.30
CA TYR A 185 -5.74 -20.46 4.12
C TYR A 185 -6.71 -19.36 3.68
N LEU A 186 -6.34 -18.55 2.68
CA LEU A 186 -7.19 -17.51 2.11
C LEU A 186 -8.02 -18.09 0.95
N PRO A 187 -9.30 -17.70 0.80
CA PRO A 187 -10.16 -18.16 -0.29
C PRO A 187 -9.57 -17.86 -1.66
N GLU A 188 -9.64 -18.82 -2.60
CA GLU A 188 -9.16 -18.67 -3.97
C GLU A 188 -10.13 -17.87 -4.86
N ASP A 189 -11.37 -17.79 -4.47
CA ASP A 189 -12.45 -17.05 -5.16
C ASP A 189 -12.56 -15.59 -4.72
N LYS A 190 -11.68 -15.13 -3.82
CA LYS A 190 -11.61 -13.74 -3.36
C LYS A 190 -10.23 -13.13 -3.62
N PRO A 191 -10.14 -11.84 -3.95
CA PRO A 191 -8.85 -11.18 -4.20
C PRO A 191 -7.88 -11.30 -3.01
N ARG A 192 -6.62 -11.65 -3.31
CA ARG A 192 -5.52 -11.77 -2.34
C ARG A 192 -4.47 -10.71 -2.64
N TYR A 193 -4.33 -9.76 -1.75
CA TYR A 193 -3.54 -8.55 -1.93
C TYR A 193 -2.28 -8.59 -1.04
N LEU A 194 -1.10 -8.44 -1.64
CA LEU A 194 0.19 -8.33 -0.94
C LEU A 194 0.57 -6.85 -0.84
N MET A 195 0.59 -6.34 0.40
CA MET A 195 0.77 -4.92 0.67
C MET A 195 2.25 -4.50 0.63
N GLY A 196 2.53 -3.40 -0.06
CA GLY A 196 3.83 -2.73 -0.03
C GLY A 196 4.96 -3.41 -0.81
N VAL A 197 4.66 -4.44 -1.61
CA VAL A 197 5.62 -5.26 -2.37
C VAL A 197 5.44 -5.03 -3.86
N GLY A 198 6.54 -4.76 -4.60
CA GLY A 198 6.44 -4.51 -6.05
C GLY A 198 7.78 -4.33 -6.74
N GLU A 199 8.86 -4.92 -6.23
CA GLU A 199 10.04 -5.16 -7.05
C GLU A 199 9.70 -6.18 -8.14
N PRO A 200 10.17 -6.02 -9.39
CA PRO A 200 9.74 -6.90 -10.50
C PRO A 200 9.81 -8.39 -10.20
N THR A 201 10.89 -8.85 -9.56
CA THR A 201 11.03 -10.26 -9.15
C THR A 201 10.00 -10.67 -8.11
N ASP A 202 9.66 -9.80 -7.17
CA ASP A 202 8.69 -10.10 -6.12
C ASP A 202 7.26 -10.23 -6.66
N LEU A 203 6.95 -9.53 -7.76
CA LEU A 203 5.66 -9.68 -8.43
C LEU A 203 5.50 -11.11 -8.99
N PHE A 204 6.54 -11.65 -9.64
CA PHE A 204 6.52 -13.03 -10.13
C PHE A 204 6.42 -14.04 -8.99
N GLU A 205 7.25 -13.88 -7.96
CA GLU A 205 7.25 -14.73 -6.77
C GLU A 205 5.90 -14.69 -6.03
N GLY A 206 5.27 -13.50 -5.96
CA GLY A 206 3.95 -13.35 -5.36
C GLY A 206 2.85 -14.02 -6.17
N VAL A 207 2.82 -13.82 -7.51
CA VAL A 207 1.83 -14.45 -8.41
C VAL A 207 1.97 -15.96 -8.39
N GLU A 208 3.19 -16.50 -8.42
CA GLU A 208 3.44 -17.95 -8.32
C GLU A 208 2.87 -18.55 -7.04
N ARG A 209 2.83 -17.76 -5.94
CA ARG A 209 2.23 -18.16 -4.66
C ARG A 209 0.73 -17.87 -4.56
N GLY A 210 0.12 -17.31 -5.60
CA GLY A 210 -1.32 -17.06 -5.64
C GLY A 210 -1.76 -15.67 -5.16
N VAL A 211 -0.87 -14.67 -5.19
CA VAL A 211 -1.23 -13.27 -4.95
C VAL A 211 -1.82 -12.65 -6.21
N ASP A 212 -2.91 -11.89 -6.08
CA ASP A 212 -3.64 -11.28 -7.19
C ASP A 212 -3.36 -9.78 -7.33
N MET A 213 -3.08 -9.08 -6.22
CA MET A 213 -2.94 -7.62 -6.17
C MET A 213 -1.67 -7.20 -5.43
N PHE A 214 -1.11 -6.08 -5.87
CA PHE A 214 0.12 -5.51 -5.31
C PHE A 214 0.05 -3.99 -5.31
N ASP A 215 0.72 -3.35 -4.34
CA ASP A 215 1.08 -1.94 -4.40
C ASP A 215 2.55 -1.75 -4.05
N CYS A 216 3.18 -0.73 -4.59
CA CYS A 216 4.55 -0.41 -4.19
C CYS A 216 4.92 1.03 -4.51
N VAL A 217 5.56 1.70 -3.57
CA VAL A 217 6.14 3.03 -3.78
C VAL A 217 7.42 3.00 -4.63
N LEU A 218 7.98 1.80 -4.88
CA LEU A 218 9.30 1.67 -5.50
C LEU A 218 9.43 2.37 -6.85
N PRO A 219 8.50 2.24 -7.82
CA PRO A 219 8.62 2.91 -9.11
C PRO A 219 8.72 4.44 -8.96
N THR A 220 7.82 5.04 -8.20
CA THR A 220 7.81 6.49 -7.98
C THR A 220 8.99 6.96 -7.13
N ARG A 221 9.44 6.16 -6.14
CA ARG A 221 10.65 6.44 -5.36
C ARG A 221 11.88 6.44 -6.25
N LEU A 222 12.05 5.43 -7.10
CA LEU A 222 13.16 5.33 -8.04
C LEU A 222 13.15 6.47 -9.06
N ALA A 223 11.99 6.82 -9.60
CA ALA A 223 11.82 7.93 -10.54
C ALA A 223 12.29 9.27 -9.94
N ARG A 224 11.93 9.56 -8.68
CA ARG A 224 12.43 10.75 -7.96
C ARG A 224 13.95 10.81 -7.85
N HIS A 225 14.61 9.65 -7.84
CA HIS A 225 16.08 9.56 -7.82
C HIS A 225 16.70 9.42 -9.22
N GLY A 226 15.88 9.45 -10.28
CA GLY A 226 16.32 9.37 -11.66
C GLY A 226 16.57 7.97 -12.17
N HIS A 227 16.03 6.97 -11.50
CA HIS A 227 16.11 5.58 -11.93
C HIS A 227 14.83 5.14 -12.65
N ALA A 228 14.98 4.24 -13.60
CA ALA A 228 13.89 3.55 -14.27
C ALA A 228 14.18 2.05 -14.41
N PHE A 229 13.13 1.23 -14.38
CA PHE A 229 13.21 -0.14 -14.85
C PHE A 229 13.00 -0.19 -16.36
N THR A 230 13.84 -0.94 -17.05
CA THR A 230 13.72 -1.26 -18.46
C THR A 230 13.72 -2.78 -18.63
N LYS A 231 13.38 -3.28 -19.79
CA LYS A 231 13.47 -4.72 -20.05
C LYS A 231 14.90 -5.29 -19.93
N TYR A 232 15.91 -4.40 -19.96
CA TYR A 232 17.32 -4.76 -19.78
C TYR A 232 17.84 -4.53 -18.35
N GLY A 233 16.95 -4.20 -17.41
CA GLY A 233 17.29 -3.93 -16.03
C GLY A 233 17.15 -2.45 -15.62
N LYS A 234 17.60 -2.16 -14.41
CA LYS A 234 17.50 -0.82 -13.82
C LYS A 234 18.61 0.11 -14.36
N ILE A 235 18.22 1.28 -14.81
CA ILE A 235 19.15 2.33 -15.26
C ILE A 235 19.03 3.60 -14.40
N ASN A 236 20.13 4.38 -14.30
CA ASN A 236 20.14 5.68 -13.66
C ASN A 236 20.37 6.75 -14.72
N LEU A 237 19.31 7.48 -15.07
CA LEU A 237 19.32 8.50 -16.11
C LEU A 237 20.08 9.77 -15.73
N LYS A 238 20.50 9.96 -14.47
CA LYS A 238 21.39 11.06 -14.08
C LYS A 238 22.84 10.84 -14.55
N ASN A 239 23.22 9.63 -14.95
CA ASN A 239 24.57 9.30 -15.39
C ASN A 239 24.98 10.16 -16.62
N ALA A 240 26.25 10.60 -16.64
CA ALA A 240 26.81 11.46 -17.69
C ALA A 240 26.73 10.85 -19.10
N LYS A 241 26.80 9.52 -19.21
CA LYS A 241 26.71 8.78 -20.49
C LYS A 241 25.41 9.04 -21.27
N TYR A 242 24.33 9.49 -20.60
CA TYR A 242 23.07 9.81 -21.25
C TYR A 242 22.94 11.27 -21.69
N LYS A 243 23.99 12.09 -21.53
CA LYS A 243 23.98 13.53 -21.90
C LYS A 243 23.64 13.76 -23.37
N GLU A 244 24.14 12.89 -24.24
CA GLU A 244 23.99 12.94 -25.69
C GLU A 244 23.30 11.70 -26.26
N ASP A 245 22.58 10.97 -25.42
CA ASP A 245 21.79 9.79 -25.82
C ASP A 245 20.38 10.23 -26.23
N PHE A 246 20.17 10.40 -27.52
CA PHE A 246 18.88 10.83 -28.09
C PHE A 246 17.94 9.66 -28.41
N THR A 247 18.20 8.47 -27.86
CA THR A 247 17.31 7.32 -27.96
C THR A 247 16.28 7.31 -26.81
N PRO A 248 15.14 6.59 -26.93
CA PRO A 248 14.15 6.43 -25.87
C PRO A 248 14.75 5.71 -24.64
N VAL A 249 14.08 5.85 -23.49
CA VAL A 249 14.48 5.15 -22.24
C VAL A 249 14.50 3.63 -22.45
N ASP A 250 13.49 3.10 -23.11
CA ASP A 250 13.42 1.71 -23.58
C ASP A 250 12.82 1.70 -24.98
N SER A 251 13.52 1.10 -25.96
CA SER A 251 13.09 1.07 -27.37
C SER A 251 11.86 0.22 -27.62
N ASP A 252 11.61 -0.75 -26.76
CA ASP A 252 10.50 -1.70 -26.90
C ASP A 252 9.30 -1.31 -26.04
N CYS A 253 9.38 -0.18 -25.35
CA CYS A 253 8.31 0.35 -24.52
C CYS A 253 7.48 1.37 -25.29
N ASP A 254 6.16 1.24 -25.28
CA ASP A 254 5.24 2.14 -25.97
C ASP A 254 4.58 3.18 -25.08
N CYS A 255 5.04 3.34 -23.84
CA CYS A 255 4.54 4.34 -22.91
C CYS A 255 4.78 5.78 -23.42
N LYS A 256 4.05 6.74 -22.85
CA LYS A 256 4.16 8.16 -23.24
C LYS A 256 5.59 8.70 -23.14
N CYS A 257 6.37 8.27 -22.15
CA CYS A 257 7.76 8.69 -21.99
C CYS A 257 8.62 8.19 -23.15
N CYS A 258 8.62 6.88 -23.40
CA CYS A 258 9.48 6.26 -24.42
C CYS A 258 9.11 6.69 -25.86
N LYS A 259 7.81 6.92 -26.13
CA LYS A 259 7.37 7.40 -27.45
C LYS A 259 7.75 8.84 -27.78
N ASN A 260 7.91 9.69 -26.78
CA ASN A 260 7.99 11.14 -27.02
C ASN A 260 9.28 11.79 -26.53
N TYR A 261 10.06 11.13 -25.67
CA TYR A 261 11.20 11.77 -25.02
C TYR A 261 12.46 10.90 -25.08
N THR A 262 13.62 11.58 -25.18
CA THR A 262 14.93 10.93 -25.20
C THR A 262 15.56 10.85 -23.82
N LYS A 263 16.48 9.92 -23.61
CA LYS A 263 17.28 9.83 -22.37
C LYS A 263 18.02 11.14 -22.08
N ALA A 264 18.55 11.83 -23.11
CA ALA A 264 19.22 13.12 -22.95
C ALA A 264 18.29 14.20 -22.37
N TYR A 265 17.04 14.28 -22.86
CA TYR A 265 16.07 15.25 -22.36
C TYR A 265 15.62 14.91 -20.94
N ILE A 266 15.29 13.63 -20.67
CA ILE A 266 14.94 13.18 -19.32
C ILE A 266 16.06 13.47 -18.32
N ARG A 267 17.32 13.17 -18.71
CA ARG A 267 18.49 13.52 -17.90
C ARG A 267 18.56 15.02 -17.61
N HIS A 268 18.36 15.85 -18.62
CA HIS A 268 18.35 17.30 -18.44
C HIS A 268 17.33 17.72 -17.37
N LEU A 269 16.09 17.26 -17.48
CA LEU A 269 15.04 17.56 -16.51
C LEU A 269 15.41 17.12 -15.08
N LEU A 270 15.95 15.90 -14.92
CA LEU A 270 16.35 15.36 -13.62
C LEU A 270 17.52 16.13 -12.98
N VAL A 271 18.49 16.59 -13.78
CA VAL A 271 19.63 17.37 -13.30
C VAL A 271 19.21 18.80 -12.96
N ALA A 272 18.26 19.36 -13.71
CA ALA A 272 17.66 20.67 -13.45
C ALA A 272 16.61 20.64 -12.31
N ASN A 273 16.36 19.47 -11.69
CA ASN A 273 15.32 19.26 -10.68
C ASN A 273 13.89 19.61 -11.15
N GLU A 274 13.61 19.45 -12.44
CA GLU A 274 12.28 19.61 -13.00
C GLU A 274 11.40 18.39 -12.67
N THR A 275 10.24 18.63 -12.07
CA THR A 275 9.31 17.57 -11.64
C THR A 275 8.76 16.75 -12.81
N LEU A 276 8.71 17.34 -14.02
CA LEU A 276 8.31 16.61 -15.23
C LEU A 276 9.19 15.40 -15.49
N GLY A 277 10.51 15.49 -15.26
CA GLY A 277 11.43 14.35 -15.41
C GLY A 277 11.07 13.19 -14.48
N GLN A 278 10.73 13.49 -13.24
CA GLN A 278 10.31 12.48 -12.27
C GLN A 278 8.96 11.85 -12.66
N ARG A 279 8.00 12.67 -13.09
CA ARG A 279 6.67 12.22 -13.54
C ARG A 279 6.73 11.33 -14.79
N LEU A 280 7.62 11.62 -15.71
CA LEU A 280 7.78 10.83 -16.94
C LEU A 280 8.39 9.46 -16.68
N LEU A 281 9.15 9.30 -15.58
CA LEU A 281 9.76 8.04 -15.17
C LEU A 281 8.86 7.20 -14.23
N SER A 282 7.85 7.81 -13.62
CA SER A 282 6.85 7.13 -12.79
C SER A 282 5.75 6.53 -13.66
#